data_3d4810744da807604e2c52f2a4359302
#
_entry.id   3d4810744da807604e2c52f2a4359302
#
_cell.length_a   1.000
_cell.length_b   1.000
_cell.length_c   1.000
_cell.angle_alpha   90.00
_cell.angle_beta   90.00
_cell.angle_gamma   90.00
#
_symmetry.space_group_name_H-M   'P 1'
#
loop_
_entity.id
_entity.type
_entity.pdbx_description
1 polymer ?
#
loop_
_entity_poly.entity_id
_entity_poly.type
_entity_poly.pdbx_seq_one_letter_code
_entity_poly.pdbx_strand_id
1 'polypeptide(L)'
;MYKCLWIVLLALAWQGDCNSQELFSWTKETPYCNPSVVGLPRAKALILKYELQPDYRIKSTGKLGNYGSSQGQVNQNRRLDFRLRFPIINKPSLTIAAGIKYTHEEFRFENTPGNNYDLYKDLEDRPLKSLGLHFYVVKPTRTKKYFILRASFDLNGDYTSDKIGKMNFLKFSISPLIGWKQNENLSYAVGVSYGYTFGVPLVIPVLSINKNFNCHFGIESLLPVNLRLRYTPNAKNYLYTGLELAGSSYRLESEGTAFNAYDKLHLFRSELRATINFEREIYDWIWFGIEAGYRNNIFFNLTNGSRSKSDIIIDNHLKAAPLFNASLFAVPPRGLLKKRK
;
A
#
# COMPACT_ATOMS: atom_id res chain seq x y z
N MET A 1 18.52 -1.16 24.07
CA MET A 1 17.11 -1.05 23.61
C MET A 1 16.26 -0.10 24.47
N TYR A 2 16.49 0.08 25.75
CA TYR A 2 15.66 0.95 26.62
C TYR A 2 15.80 2.47 26.39
N LYS A 3 16.91 2.96 25.82
CA LYS A 3 17.13 4.42 25.59
C LYS A 3 16.22 5.02 24.50
N CYS A 4 15.83 4.25 23.49
CA CYS A 4 14.91 4.74 22.45
C CYS A 4 13.45 4.86 22.93
N LEU A 5 13.04 4.02 23.88
CA LEU A 5 11.69 4.07 24.45
C LEU A 5 11.45 5.36 25.27
N TRP A 6 12.48 5.85 25.97
CA TRP A 6 12.43 7.08 26.76
C TRP A 6 12.32 8.34 25.89
N ILE A 7 12.93 8.36 24.71
CA ILE A 7 12.83 9.49 23.77
C ILE A 7 11.41 9.62 23.24
N VAL A 8 10.75 8.50 22.95
CA VAL A 8 9.35 8.48 22.49
C VAL A 8 8.40 8.91 23.62
N LEU A 9 8.64 8.48 24.86
CA LEU A 9 7.83 8.87 26.02
C LEU A 9 8.02 10.34 26.40
N LEU A 10 9.23 10.89 26.29
CA LEU A 10 9.51 12.32 26.52
C LEU A 10 8.89 13.21 25.43
N ALA A 11 8.86 12.77 24.19
CA ALA A 11 8.18 13.49 23.11
C ALA A 11 6.64 13.51 23.27
N LEU A 12 6.06 12.50 23.92
CA LEU A 12 4.63 12.45 24.26
C LEU A 12 4.25 13.35 25.44
N ALA A 13 5.20 13.69 26.33
CA ALA A 13 4.98 14.50 27.52
C ALA A 13 5.09 16.01 27.26
N TRP A 14 5.58 16.43 26.10
CA TRP A 14 5.66 17.86 25.78
C TRP A 14 4.29 18.37 25.31
N GLN A 15 3.44 18.68 26.28
CA GLN A 15 2.18 19.41 26.09
C GLN A 15 2.51 20.91 25.92
N GLY A 16 3.05 21.29 24.77
CA GLY A 16 3.06 22.69 24.38
C GLY A 16 1.64 23.11 24.01
N ASP A 17 1.13 24.17 24.63
CA ASP A 17 -0.12 24.82 24.25
C ASP A 17 -0.04 25.22 22.76
N CYS A 18 -0.62 24.41 21.92
CA CYS A 18 -0.62 24.64 20.50
C CYS A 18 -1.99 25.16 20.11
N ASN A 19 -2.06 26.40 19.64
CA ASN A 19 -3.23 26.95 18.95
C ASN A 19 -3.42 26.16 17.64
N SER A 20 -3.97 24.95 17.75
CA SER A 20 -4.23 24.05 16.61
C SER A 20 -5.16 24.67 15.57
N GLN A 21 -5.88 25.73 15.94
CA GLN A 21 -6.81 26.43 15.04
C GLN A 21 -6.12 27.19 13.92
N GLU A 22 -4.93 27.75 14.10
CA GLU A 22 -4.23 28.49 13.05
C GLU A 22 -3.54 27.56 12.02
N LEU A 23 -3.01 26.44 12.44
CA LEU A 23 -2.35 25.47 11.56
C LEU A 23 -3.36 24.72 10.66
N PHE A 24 -4.63 24.60 11.08
CA PHE A 24 -5.63 23.75 10.43
C PHE A 24 -7.01 24.39 10.29
N SER A 25 -7.09 25.73 10.20
CA SER A 25 -8.32 26.53 10.15
C SER A 25 -9.29 26.22 8.96
N TRP A 26 -8.89 25.35 8.06
CA TRP A 26 -9.68 24.95 6.89
C TRP A 26 -10.60 23.74 7.10
N THR A 27 -10.63 23.16 8.33
CA THR A 27 -11.58 22.10 8.69
C THR A 27 -12.71 22.63 9.55
N LYS A 28 -13.52 23.61 9.02
CA LYS A 28 -14.77 23.97 9.70
C LYS A 28 -15.71 22.77 9.76
N GLU A 29 -16.37 22.59 10.90
CA GLU A 29 -17.38 21.57 11.12
C GLU A 29 -18.39 21.59 9.99
N THR A 30 -18.48 20.49 9.26
CA THR A 30 -19.62 20.23 8.40
C THR A 30 -20.73 19.65 9.26
N PRO A 31 -22.02 19.96 9.02
CA PRO A 31 -23.14 19.38 9.79
C PRO A 31 -23.24 17.88 9.70
N TYR A 32 -22.43 17.26 8.83
CA TYR A 32 -22.34 15.83 8.60
C TYR A 32 -21.02 15.27 9.13
N CYS A 33 -21.04 14.01 9.61
CA CYS A 33 -19.87 13.33 10.13
C CYS A 33 -18.84 13.12 9.01
N ASN A 34 -17.66 13.71 9.18
CA ASN A 34 -16.50 13.48 8.31
C ASN A 34 -15.50 12.56 9.05
N PRO A 35 -15.08 11.42 8.48
CA PRO A 35 -14.13 10.52 9.12
C PRO A 35 -12.74 11.11 9.35
N SER A 36 -12.38 12.20 8.66
CA SER A 36 -11.07 12.84 8.81
C SER A 36 -10.93 13.56 10.13
N VAL A 37 -9.79 13.39 10.79
CA VAL A 37 -9.38 14.18 11.95
C VAL A 37 -8.62 15.42 11.49
N VAL A 38 -8.48 16.40 12.36
CA VAL A 38 -7.69 17.62 12.10
C VAL A 38 -6.23 17.24 11.85
N GLY A 39 -5.53 17.97 10.98
CA GLY A 39 -4.11 17.78 10.74
C GLY A 39 -3.74 16.58 9.87
N LEU A 40 -4.68 15.83 9.34
CA LEU A 40 -4.39 14.87 8.28
C LEU A 40 -3.98 15.59 7.00
N PRO A 41 -3.03 15.03 6.24
CA PRO A 41 -2.65 15.58 4.95
C PRO A 41 -3.84 15.57 3.98
N ARG A 42 -3.80 16.47 3.02
CA ARG A 42 -4.79 16.51 1.94
C ARG A 42 -4.74 15.21 1.14
N ALA A 43 -5.91 14.75 0.68
CA ALA A 43 -6.01 13.53 -0.11
C ALA A 43 -5.17 13.63 -1.39
N LYS A 44 -4.30 12.65 -1.64
CA LYS A 44 -3.47 12.59 -2.84
C LYS A 44 -4.34 12.22 -4.02
N ALA A 45 -4.44 13.13 -5.00
CA ALA A 45 -5.25 12.94 -6.22
C ALA A 45 -4.45 12.20 -7.30
N LEU A 46 -3.19 12.60 -7.51
CA LEU A 46 -2.25 11.95 -8.43
C LEU A 46 -1.01 11.55 -7.63
N ILE A 47 -0.49 10.34 -7.86
CA ILE A 47 0.74 9.84 -7.26
C ILE A 47 1.55 9.18 -8.37
N LEU A 48 2.81 9.56 -8.48
CA LEU A 48 3.85 8.86 -9.20
C LEU A 48 4.92 8.46 -8.18
N LYS A 49 5.16 7.17 -8.00
CA LYS A 49 6.10 6.64 -7.03
C LYS A 49 7.05 5.67 -7.71
N TYR A 50 8.33 5.84 -7.49
CA TYR A 50 9.38 4.93 -7.91
C TYR A 50 10.01 4.28 -6.69
N GLU A 51 10.06 2.97 -6.67
CA GLU A 51 10.65 2.14 -5.61
C GLU A 51 11.85 1.39 -6.15
N LEU A 52 12.91 1.37 -5.37
CA LEU A 52 14.13 0.60 -5.63
C LEU A 52 14.43 -0.28 -4.42
N GLN A 53 14.64 -1.56 -4.65
CA GLN A 53 15.16 -2.51 -3.68
C GLN A 53 16.49 -3.05 -4.25
N PRO A 54 17.62 -2.57 -3.74
CA PRO A 54 18.92 -3.04 -4.18
C PRO A 54 19.29 -4.36 -3.51
N ASP A 55 20.17 -5.08 -4.13
CA ASP A 55 20.92 -6.24 -3.68
C ASP A 55 20.31 -7.11 -2.56
N TYR A 56 19.65 -8.18 -2.96
CA TYR A 56 19.22 -9.18 -2.00
C TYR A 56 19.29 -10.61 -2.58
N ARG A 57 19.48 -11.57 -1.68
CA ARG A 57 19.56 -12.98 -2.06
C ARG A 57 18.17 -13.61 -2.09
N ILE A 58 17.98 -14.50 -3.06
CA ILE A 58 16.81 -15.37 -3.17
C ILE A 58 17.30 -16.84 -3.15
N LYS A 59 16.65 -17.65 -2.33
CA LYS A 59 16.83 -19.11 -2.31
C LYS A 59 15.53 -19.75 -2.77
N SER A 60 15.60 -20.51 -3.84
CA SER A 60 14.46 -21.21 -4.44
C SER A 60 14.61 -22.71 -4.24
N THR A 61 13.50 -23.37 -3.88
CA THR A 61 13.44 -24.82 -3.70
C THR A 61 12.24 -25.35 -4.46
N GLY A 62 12.49 -26.19 -5.47
CA GLY A 62 11.43 -26.92 -6.19
C GLY A 62 10.74 -27.92 -5.25
N LYS A 63 9.42 -27.87 -5.21
CA LYS A 63 8.56 -28.78 -4.44
C LYS A 63 7.77 -29.72 -5.30
N LEU A 64 7.33 -29.26 -6.48
CA LEU A 64 6.65 -30.03 -7.50
C LEU A 64 7.49 -29.99 -8.79
N GLY A 65 7.52 -31.09 -9.52
CA GLY A 65 8.33 -31.22 -10.73
C GLY A 65 9.83 -31.29 -10.47
N ASN A 66 10.63 -31.30 -11.52
CA ASN A 66 12.08 -31.46 -11.46
C ASN A 66 12.84 -30.12 -11.54
N TYR A 67 12.31 -29.06 -10.91
CA TYR A 67 12.95 -27.74 -10.98
C TYR A 67 14.20 -27.57 -10.10
N GLY A 68 14.48 -28.54 -9.22
CA GLY A 68 15.66 -28.49 -8.36
C GLY A 68 15.63 -27.33 -7.34
N SER A 69 16.83 -26.93 -6.91
CA SER A 69 17.01 -25.82 -5.98
C SER A 69 18.12 -24.89 -6.49
N SER A 70 17.94 -23.59 -6.28
CA SER A 70 18.94 -22.58 -6.67
C SER A 70 19.05 -21.48 -5.64
N GLN A 71 20.18 -20.78 -5.66
CA GLN A 71 20.40 -19.54 -4.93
C GLN A 71 20.86 -18.49 -5.91
N GLY A 72 20.14 -17.38 -5.96
CA GLY A 72 20.44 -16.26 -6.83
C GLY A 72 20.63 -14.96 -6.06
N GLN A 73 21.17 -13.97 -6.74
CA GLN A 73 21.31 -12.60 -6.30
C GLN A 73 20.43 -11.74 -7.18
N VAL A 74 19.45 -11.07 -6.59
CA VAL A 74 18.71 -9.99 -7.25
C VAL A 74 19.52 -8.72 -7.08
N ASN A 75 20.06 -8.21 -8.17
CA ASN A 75 20.84 -6.97 -8.18
C ASN A 75 19.93 -5.76 -7.95
N GLN A 76 18.79 -5.73 -8.63
CA GLN A 76 17.81 -4.64 -8.52
C GLN A 76 16.38 -5.17 -8.71
N ASN A 77 15.50 -4.75 -7.82
CA ASN A 77 14.06 -4.82 -8.06
C ASN A 77 13.51 -3.40 -8.10
N ARG A 78 12.94 -3.02 -9.24
CA ARG A 78 12.43 -1.68 -9.53
C ARG A 78 10.92 -1.74 -9.67
N ARG A 79 10.24 -0.76 -9.11
CA ARG A 79 8.78 -0.69 -9.19
C ARG A 79 8.32 0.74 -9.43
N LEU A 80 7.57 0.93 -10.50
CA LEU A 80 6.84 2.16 -10.79
C LEU A 80 5.38 1.98 -10.37
N ASP A 81 4.85 2.93 -9.61
CA ASP A 81 3.45 2.93 -9.14
C ASP A 81 2.82 4.28 -9.52
N PHE A 82 1.81 4.22 -10.37
CA PHE A 82 1.00 5.36 -10.79
C PHE A 82 -0.40 5.22 -10.21
N ARG A 83 -0.93 6.28 -9.60
CA ARG A 83 -2.30 6.30 -9.07
C ARG A 83 -2.96 7.63 -9.38
N LEU A 84 -4.15 7.56 -9.94
CA LEU A 84 -5.04 8.70 -10.14
C LEU A 84 -6.32 8.47 -9.33
N ARG A 85 -6.74 9.48 -8.57
CA ARG A 85 -8.00 9.45 -7.80
C ARG A 85 -8.76 10.73 -8.03
N PHE A 86 -10.04 10.60 -8.26
CA PHE A 86 -10.93 11.74 -8.48
C PHE A 86 -12.27 11.52 -7.80
N PRO A 87 -12.85 12.58 -7.25
CA PRO A 87 -14.20 12.52 -6.69
C PRO A 87 -15.22 12.51 -7.82
N ILE A 88 -16.16 11.55 -7.79
CA ILE A 88 -17.34 11.51 -8.67
C ILE A 88 -18.45 12.32 -8.02
N ILE A 89 -18.68 12.07 -6.72
CA ILE A 89 -19.64 12.82 -5.90
C ILE A 89 -18.87 13.30 -4.67
N ASN A 90 -19.02 14.59 -4.37
CA ASN A 90 -18.38 15.16 -3.19
C ASN A 90 -19.33 16.14 -2.49
N LYS A 91 -20.32 15.56 -1.82
CA LYS A 91 -21.30 16.27 -1.00
C LYS A 91 -21.06 15.95 0.48
N PRO A 92 -21.45 16.83 1.41
CA PRO A 92 -21.34 16.54 2.84
C PRO A 92 -22.06 15.24 3.26
N SER A 93 -23.16 14.90 2.59
CA SER A 93 -23.96 13.69 2.87
C SER A 93 -23.48 12.43 2.16
N LEU A 94 -22.61 12.55 1.13
CA LEU A 94 -22.12 11.43 0.35
C LEU A 94 -20.87 11.82 -0.42
N THR A 95 -19.79 11.07 -0.21
CA THR A 95 -18.57 11.16 -1.02
C THR A 95 -18.39 9.85 -1.76
N ILE A 96 -18.27 9.92 -3.09
CA ILE A 96 -17.90 8.79 -3.94
C ILE A 96 -16.65 9.22 -4.72
N ALA A 97 -15.61 8.46 -4.63
CA ALA A 97 -14.40 8.64 -5.41
C ALA A 97 -14.05 7.37 -6.18
N ALA A 98 -13.53 7.55 -7.37
CA ALA A 98 -12.95 6.48 -8.17
C ALA A 98 -11.45 6.73 -8.35
N GLY A 99 -10.72 5.70 -8.74
CA GLY A 99 -9.31 5.83 -9.06
C GLY A 99 -8.83 4.71 -9.95
N ILE A 100 -7.73 5.01 -10.64
CA ILE A 100 -7.00 4.09 -11.47
C ILE A 100 -5.62 3.91 -10.84
N LYS A 101 -5.15 2.68 -10.82
CA LYS A 101 -3.81 2.32 -10.37
C LYS A 101 -3.12 1.55 -11.47
N TYR A 102 -1.86 1.87 -11.72
CA TYR A 102 -0.97 1.06 -12.54
C TYR A 102 0.33 0.82 -11.79
N THR A 103 0.77 -0.43 -11.76
CA THR A 103 2.06 -0.82 -11.18
C THR A 103 2.82 -1.64 -12.20
N HIS A 104 4.10 -1.34 -12.33
CA HIS A 104 5.05 -2.07 -13.18
C HIS A 104 6.28 -2.39 -12.35
N GLU A 105 6.66 -3.65 -12.28
CA GLU A 105 7.74 -4.14 -11.44
C GLU A 105 8.67 -5.05 -12.21
N GLU A 106 9.95 -4.74 -12.18
CA GLU A 106 11.03 -5.44 -12.87
C GLU A 106 12.03 -6.01 -11.87
N PHE A 107 12.48 -7.22 -12.16
CA PHE A 107 13.58 -7.87 -11.47
C PHE A 107 14.79 -7.90 -12.38
N ARG A 108 15.98 -7.66 -11.81
CA ARG A 108 17.26 -7.87 -12.48
C ARG A 108 18.14 -8.73 -11.61
N PHE A 109 18.54 -9.85 -12.16
CA PHE A 109 19.42 -10.79 -11.48
C PHE A 109 20.88 -10.54 -11.87
N GLU A 110 21.79 -10.84 -10.97
CA GLU A 110 23.22 -10.82 -11.28
C GLU A 110 23.56 -11.98 -12.23
N ASN A 111 24.47 -11.74 -13.18
CA ASN A 111 24.86 -12.76 -14.15
C ASN A 111 25.83 -13.78 -13.50
N THR A 112 25.32 -14.66 -12.68
CA THR A 112 26.06 -15.74 -11.99
C THR A 112 25.47 -17.10 -12.34
N PRO A 113 26.25 -18.21 -12.26
CA PRO A 113 25.73 -19.55 -12.55
C PRO A 113 24.48 -19.93 -11.74
N GLY A 114 24.34 -19.44 -10.51
CA GLY A 114 23.16 -19.67 -9.66
C GLY A 114 21.91 -18.97 -10.15
N ASN A 115 22.02 -17.96 -11.00
CA ASN A 115 20.90 -17.22 -11.57
C ASN A 115 20.36 -17.83 -12.88
N ASN A 116 20.98 -18.90 -13.39
CA ASN A 116 20.47 -19.64 -14.55
C ASN A 116 19.30 -20.57 -14.17
N TYR A 117 18.37 -20.09 -13.35
CA TYR A 117 17.21 -20.81 -12.86
C TYR A 117 15.95 -20.31 -13.59
N ASP A 118 15.11 -21.22 -14.05
CA ASP A 118 13.99 -20.86 -14.95
C ASP A 118 13.08 -19.79 -14.41
N LEU A 119 12.74 -19.83 -13.09
CA LEU A 119 11.92 -18.79 -12.48
C LEU A 119 12.59 -17.40 -12.52
N TYR A 120 13.91 -17.33 -12.38
CA TYR A 120 14.61 -16.05 -12.38
C TYR A 120 14.64 -15.42 -13.76
N LYS A 121 14.81 -16.25 -14.80
CA LYS A 121 14.72 -15.82 -16.21
C LYS A 121 13.33 -15.30 -16.52
N ASP A 122 12.28 -16.05 -16.13
CA ASP A 122 10.91 -15.62 -16.37
C ASP A 122 10.57 -14.32 -15.66
N LEU A 123 11.06 -14.10 -14.43
CA LEU A 123 10.86 -12.85 -13.68
C LEU A 123 11.66 -11.68 -14.26
N GLU A 124 12.80 -11.92 -14.90
CA GLU A 124 13.62 -10.91 -15.56
C GLU A 124 13.02 -10.52 -16.92
N ASP A 125 12.58 -11.51 -17.70
CA ASP A 125 12.03 -11.31 -19.04
C ASP A 125 10.62 -10.76 -19.04
N ARG A 126 9.84 -11.03 -17.98
CA ARG A 126 8.42 -10.69 -17.87
C ARG A 126 8.12 -9.86 -16.62
N PRO A 127 8.04 -8.52 -16.75
CA PRO A 127 7.73 -7.67 -15.63
C PRO A 127 6.33 -7.94 -15.06
N LEU A 128 6.22 -7.88 -13.74
CA LEU A 128 4.93 -8.00 -13.04
C LEU A 128 4.15 -6.71 -13.15
N LYS A 129 2.90 -6.79 -13.59
CA LYS A 129 2.01 -5.65 -13.82
C LYS A 129 0.75 -5.74 -12.99
N SER A 130 0.23 -4.60 -12.60
CA SER A 130 -1.08 -4.48 -11.95
C SER A 130 -1.80 -3.27 -12.54
N LEU A 131 -2.95 -3.49 -13.16
CA LEU A 131 -3.85 -2.42 -13.60
C LEU A 131 -5.14 -2.55 -12.81
N GLY A 132 -5.50 -1.51 -12.06
CA GLY A 132 -6.62 -1.58 -11.13
C GLY A 132 -7.57 -0.39 -11.17
N LEU A 133 -8.84 -0.68 -10.89
CA LEU A 133 -9.88 0.30 -10.62
C LEU A 133 -10.26 0.23 -9.16
N HIS A 134 -10.33 1.40 -8.50
CA HIS A 134 -10.65 1.51 -7.09
C HIS A 134 -11.83 2.43 -6.87
N PHE A 135 -12.72 2.04 -5.97
CA PHE A 135 -13.87 2.82 -5.56
C PHE A 135 -13.84 3.04 -4.05
N TYR A 136 -14.21 4.23 -3.65
CA TYR A 136 -14.28 4.62 -2.26
C TYR A 136 -15.57 5.39 -2.02
N VAL A 137 -16.40 4.91 -1.11
CA VAL A 137 -17.66 5.53 -0.72
C VAL A 137 -17.60 5.87 0.75
N VAL A 138 -17.94 7.11 1.10
CA VAL A 138 -18.14 7.55 2.49
C VAL A 138 -19.54 8.13 2.61
N LYS A 139 -20.34 7.58 3.49
CA LYS A 139 -21.68 8.04 3.78
C LYS A 139 -21.84 8.31 5.28
N PRO A 140 -21.94 9.57 5.71
CA PRO A 140 -22.37 9.90 7.06
C PRO A 140 -23.77 9.34 7.31
N THR A 141 -23.97 8.66 8.43
CA THR A 141 -25.28 8.08 8.81
C THR A 141 -25.95 8.88 9.92
N ARG A 142 -25.16 9.48 10.81
CA ARG A 142 -25.59 10.33 11.93
C ARG A 142 -24.45 11.31 12.25
N THR A 143 -24.69 12.23 13.18
CA THR A 143 -23.71 13.28 13.57
C THR A 143 -22.30 12.75 13.89
N LYS A 144 -22.21 11.54 14.47
CA LYS A 144 -20.93 10.96 14.85
C LYS A 144 -20.61 9.63 14.16
N LYS A 145 -21.51 9.11 13.29
CA LYS A 145 -21.36 7.80 12.65
C LYS A 145 -21.25 7.95 11.14
N TYR A 146 -20.41 7.10 10.53
CA TYR A 146 -20.24 7.03 9.10
C TYR A 146 -20.05 5.61 8.63
N PHE A 147 -20.36 5.37 7.37
CA PHE A 147 -20.08 4.13 6.65
C PHE A 147 -18.99 4.40 5.61
N ILE A 148 -18.07 3.47 5.48
CA ILE A 148 -17.05 3.45 4.42
C ILE A 148 -17.16 2.14 3.66
N LEU A 149 -17.13 2.22 2.33
CA LEU A 149 -16.97 1.08 1.45
C LEU A 149 -15.75 1.32 0.56
N ARG A 150 -14.83 0.38 0.56
CA ARG A 150 -13.72 0.33 -0.40
C ARG A 150 -13.89 -0.91 -1.26
N ALA A 151 -13.74 -0.76 -2.56
CA ALA A 151 -13.72 -1.87 -3.50
C ALA A 151 -12.59 -1.67 -4.49
N SER A 152 -11.94 -2.75 -4.92
CA SER A 152 -10.95 -2.72 -6.00
C SER A 152 -11.09 -3.93 -6.90
N PHE A 153 -10.74 -3.71 -8.17
CA PHE A 153 -10.67 -4.69 -9.22
C PHE A 153 -9.30 -4.50 -9.88
N ASP A 154 -8.42 -5.46 -9.70
CA ASP A 154 -7.03 -5.37 -10.13
C ASP A 154 -6.71 -6.54 -11.09
N LEU A 155 -6.19 -6.24 -12.27
CA LEU A 155 -5.62 -7.20 -13.20
C LEU A 155 -4.14 -7.36 -12.85
N ASN A 156 -3.77 -8.47 -12.22
CA ASN A 156 -2.43 -8.72 -11.71
C ASN A 156 -1.76 -9.88 -12.45
N GLY A 157 -0.66 -9.62 -13.14
CA GLY A 157 0.09 -10.65 -13.86
C GLY A 157 1.26 -10.11 -14.67
N ASP A 158 1.85 -10.98 -15.45
CA ASP A 158 2.91 -10.70 -16.42
C ASP A 158 2.39 -10.47 -17.85
N TYR A 159 1.08 -10.23 -17.98
CA TYR A 159 0.36 -10.12 -19.24
C TYR A 159 0.93 -9.08 -20.20
N THR A 160 0.80 -9.35 -21.48
CA THR A 160 1.02 -8.41 -22.58
C THR A 160 -0.27 -7.65 -22.92
N SER A 161 -0.18 -6.56 -23.69
CA SER A 161 -1.35 -5.70 -24.00
C SER A 161 -2.49 -6.42 -24.73
N ASP A 162 -2.19 -7.43 -25.49
CA ASP A 162 -3.15 -8.29 -26.22
C ASP A 162 -3.91 -9.27 -25.29
N LYS A 163 -3.39 -9.52 -24.08
CA LYS A 163 -3.97 -10.46 -23.11
C LYS A 163 -4.69 -9.76 -21.93
N ILE A 164 -4.69 -8.44 -21.88
CA ILE A 164 -5.29 -7.65 -20.78
C ILE A 164 -6.78 -7.96 -20.52
N GLY A 165 -7.55 -8.24 -21.59
CA GLY A 165 -8.98 -8.56 -21.47
C GLY A 165 -9.31 -9.90 -20.84
N LYS A 166 -8.33 -10.75 -20.55
CA LYS A 166 -8.57 -12.07 -19.97
C LYS A 166 -8.91 -11.97 -18.48
N MET A 167 -10.07 -12.44 -18.09
CA MET A 167 -10.57 -12.45 -16.71
C MET A 167 -9.69 -13.25 -15.73
N ASN A 168 -8.80 -14.10 -16.23
CA ASN A 168 -7.87 -14.91 -15.42
C ASN A 168 -6.92 -14.08 -14.55
N PHE A 169 -6.65 -12.82 -14.93
CA PHE A 169 -5.79 -11.89 -14.18
C PHE A 169 -6.54 -11.09 -13.11
N LEU A 170 -7.88 -11.12 -13.12
CA LEU A 170 -8.69 -10.28 -12.23
C LEU A 170 -8.60 -10.74 -10.78
N LYS A 171 -8.29 -9.77 -9.90
CA LYS A 171 -8.34 -9.88 -8.44
C LYS A 171 -9.33 -8.85 -7.92
N PHE A 172 -10.17 -9.28 -7.00
CA PHE A 172 -11.21 -8.44 -6.42
C PHE A 172 -10.99 -8.29 -4.92
N SER A 173 -11.23 -7.09 -4.40
CA SER A 173 -11.28 -6.86 -2.95
C SER A 173 -12.42 -5.91 -2.58
N ILE A 174 -13.00 -6.12 -1.38
CA ILE A 174 -14.05 -5.29 -0.83
C ILE A 174 -13.89 -5.16 0.68
N SER A 175 -14.11 -3.95 1.20
CA SER A 175 -13.93 -3.64 2.62
C SER A 175 -15.03 -2.69 3.10
N PRO A 176 -16.16 -3.18 3.59
CA PRO A 176 -17.16 -2.40 4.30
C PRO A 176 -16.69 -2.12 5.74
N LEU A 177 -16.81 -0.87 6.19
CA LEU A 177 -16.50 -0.44 7.56
C LEU A 177 -17.59 0.50 8.08
N ILE A 178 -17.86 0.39 9.39
CA ILE A 178 -18.68 1.34 10.13
C ILE A 178 -17.77 2.08 11.09
N GLY A 179 -17.86 3.41 11.10
CA GLY A 179 -16.96 4.24 11.88
C GLY A 179 -17.68 5.29 12.73
N TRP A 180 -16.93 5.80 13.69
CA TRP A 180 -17.35 6.82 14.64
C TRP A 180 -16.27 7.91 14.72
N LYS A 181 -16.69 9.15 14.60
CA LYS A 181 -15.87 10.32 14.92
C LYS A 181 -16.26 10.82 16.31
N GLN A 182 -15.40 10.58 17.29
CA GLN A 182 -15.67 11.01 18.68
C GLN A 182 -15.53 12.51 18.83
N ASN A 183 -14.47 13.07 18.24
CA ASN A 183 -14.15 14.49 18.21
C ASN A 183 -13.23 14.81 17.02
N GLU A 184 -12.73 16.03 16.95
CA GLU A 184 -11.83 16.47 15.87
C GLU A 184 -10.48 15.72 15.84
N ASN A 185 -10.07 15.13 16.97
CA ASN A 185 -8.79 14.46 17.13
C ASN A 185 -8.87 12.94 17.11
N LEU A 186 -10.09 12.34 17.14
CA LEU A 186 -10.25 10.90 17.19
C LEU A 186 -11.40 10.41 16.28
N SER A 187 -11.02 9.58 15.33
CA SER A 187 -11.94 8.82 14.48
C SER A 187 -11.48 7.38 14.37
N TYR A 188 -12.41 6.44 14.49
CA TYR A 188 -12.12 5.01 14.30
C TYR A 188 -13.23 4.32 13.54
N ALA A 189 -12.90 3.21 12.89
CA ALA A 189 -13.87 2.38 12.18
C ALA A 189 -13.50 0.92 12.29
N VAL A 190 -14.52 0.07 12.33
CA VAL A 190 -14.38 -1.39 12.34
C VAL A 190 -15.13 -1.99 11.17
N GLY A 191 -14.65 -3.11 10.69
CA GLY A 191 -15.29 -3.82 9.60
C GLY A 191 -14.57 -5.10 9.22
N VAL A 192 -14.86 -5.57 8.03
CA VAL A 192 -14.22 -6.75 7.44
C VAL A 192 -13.68 -6.40 6.07
N SER A 193 -12.63 -7.09 5.64
CA SER A 193 -12.09 -6.97 4.30
C SER A 193 -11.94 -8.36 3.70
N TYR A 194 -12.47 -8.54 2.51
CA TYR A 194 -12.16 -9.66 1.65
C TYR A 194 -11.21 -9.17 0.55
N GLY A 195 -10.15 -9.91 0.30
CA GLY A 195 -9.22 -9.59 -0.80
C GLY A 195 -7.87 -10.24 -0.64
N TYR A 196 -6.93 -9.76 -1.46
CA TYR A 196 -5.58 -10.30 -1.61
C TYR A 196 -4.51 -9.48 -0.85
N THR A 197 -4.91 -8.76 0.19
CA THR A 197 -4.00 -7.84 0.94
C THR A 197 -2.75 -8.54 1.47
N PHE A 198 -2.88 -9.82 1.80
CA PHE A 198 -1.74 -10.64 2.25
C PHE A 198 -1.25 -11.61 1.17
N GLY A 199 -1.49 -11.29 -0.11
CA GLY A 199 -1.08 -12.12 -1.25
C GLY A 199 -1.97 -13.33 -1.51
N VAL A 200 -2.90 -13.67 -0.64
CA VAL A 200 -3.89 -14.75 -0.78
C VAL A 200 -5.29 -14.23 -0.49
N PRO A 201 -6.34 -14.84 -1.07
CA PRO A 201 -7.71 -14.42 -0.78
C PRO A 201 -8.08 -14.77 0.67
N LEU A 202 -8.36 -13.74 1.46
CA LEU A 202 -8.71 -13.88 2.88
C LEU A 202 -9.83 -12.92 3.25
N VAL A 203 -10.65 -13.35 4.21
CA VAL A 203 -11.53 -12.47 4.97
C VAL A 203 -10.83 -12.13 6.28
N ILE A 204 -10.61 -10.85 6.54
CA ILE A 204 -9.92 -10.36 7.73
C ILE A 204 -10.73 -9.29 8.43
N PRO A 205 -10.73 -9.25 9.77
CA PRO A 205 -11.24 -8.10 10.51
C PRO A 205 -10.33 -6.88 10.27
N VAL A 206 -10.93 -5.70 10.19
CA VAL A 206 -10.22 -4.44 9.95
C VAL A 206 -10.59 -3.43 11.02
N LEU A 207 -9.58 -2.77 11.59
CA LEU A 207 -9.72 -1.67 12.51
C LEU A 207 -8.95 -0.46 11.99
N SER A 208 -9.65 0.62 11.69
CA SER A 208 -9.03 1.91 11.32
C SER A 208 -9.05 2.84 12.52
N ILE A 209 -7.92 3.46 12.84
CA ILE A 209 -7.79 4.46 13.91
C ILE A 209 -7.00 5.64 13.36
N ASN A 210 -7.57 6.85 13.50
CA ASN A 210 -6.89 8.11 13.27
C ASN A 210 -7.01 8.92 14.55
N LYS A 211 -5.88 9.19 15.21
CA LYS A 211 -5.85 9.93 16.46
C LYS A 211 -4.72 10.95 16.45
N ASN A 212 -5.01 12.17 16.85
CA ASN A 212 -4.01 13.15 17.20
C ASN A 212 -3.76 13.08 18.71
N PHE A 213 -2.51 13.01 19.10
CA PHE A 213 -2.09 13.14 20.51
C PHE A 213 -1.94 14.61 20.87
N ASN A 214 -1.43 15.39 19.93
CA ASN A 214 -1.31 16.85 19.98
C ASN A 214 -1.28 17.41 18.54
N CYS A 215 -0.98 18.70 18.37
CA CYS A 215 -0.94 19.36 17.06
C CYS A 215 0.16 18.82 16.12
N HIS A 216 1.21 18.19 16.64
CA HIS A 216 2.33 17.69 15.85
C HIS A 216 2.31 16.17 15.69
N PHE A 217 1.87 15.43 16.70
CA PHE A 217 1.93 13.98 16.70
C PHE A 217 0.55 13.33 16.55
N GLY A 218 0.49 12.32 15.74
CA GLY A 218 -0.70 11.51 15.54
C GLY A 218 -0.37 10.08 15.10
N ILE A 219 -1.40 9.24 15.14
CA ILE A 219 -1.36 7.87 14.64
C ILE A 219 -2.41 7.71 13.56
N GLU A 220 -2.02 7.05 12.48
CA GLU A 220 -2.88 6.65 11.37
C GLU A 220 -2.73 5.15 11.18
N SER A 221 -3.79 4.40 11.35
CA SER A 221 -3.73 2.94 11.22
C SER A 221 -4.92 2.37 10.46
N LEU A 222 -4.65 1.29 9.77
CA LEU A 222 -5.61 0.37 9.19
C LEU A 222 -5.13 -1.04 9.51
N LEU A 223 -5.41 -1.50 10.71
CA LEU A 223 -4.95 -2.81 11.15
C LEU A 223 -5.75 -3.94 10.50
N PRO A 224 -5.07 -5.03 10.12
CA PRO A 224 -3.65 -5.33 10.29
C PRO A 224 -2.75 -4.84 9.14
N VAL A 225 -3.26 -4.04 8.19
CA VAL A 225 -2.54 -3.64 6.96
C VAL A 225 -1.40 -2.67 7.22
N ASN A 226 -1.67 -1.61 7.99
CA ASN A 226 -0.62 -0.63 8.32
C ASN A 226 -0.83 0.02 9.67
N LEU A 227 0.27 0.48 10.23
CA LEU A 227 0.35 1.29 11.43
C LEU A 227 1.40 2.38 11.21
N ARG A 228 1.01 3.65 11.25
CA ARG A 228 1.92 4.77 11.01
C ARG A 228 1.80 5.81 12.12
N LEU A 229 2.92 6.22 12.67
CA LEU A 229 3.07 7.41 13.49
C LEU A 229 3.36 8.59 12.57
N ARG A 230 2.68 9.70 12.80
CA ARG A 230 2.84 10.93 12.05
C ARG A 230 3.43 12.01 12.95
N TYR A 231 4.43 12.71 12.45
CA TYR A 231 4.94 13.96 13.01
C TYR A 231 4.78 15.08 11.98
N THR A 232 4.13 16.16 12.36
CA THR A 232 3.79 17.31 11.51
C THR A 232 4.41 18.58 12.12
N PRO A 233 5.67 18.93 11.79
CA PRO A 233 6.30 20.13 12.32
C PRO A 233 5.59 21.41 11.86
N ASN A 234 4.99 21.38 10.68
CA ASN A 234 4.18 22.48 10.13
C ASN A 234 3.28 21.95 9.00
N ALA A 235 2.37 22.78 8.47
CA ALA A 235 1.40 22.40 7.44
C ALA A 235 2.01 21.98 6.08
N LYS A 236 3.31 22.16 5.87
CA LYS A 236 4.03 21.86 4.63
C LYS A 236 4.95 20.65 4.72
N ASN A 237 5.12 20.06 5.90
CA ASN A 237 6.03 18.95 6.12
C ASN A 237 5.36 17.88 6.97
N TYR A 238 5.49 16.62 6.53
CA TYR A 238 5.02 15.44 7.25
C TYR A 238 6.15 14.42 7.33
N LEU A 239 6.37 13.88 8.50
CA LEU A 239 7.25 12.74 8.73
C LEU A 239 6.41 11.58 9.25
N TYR A 240 6.56 10.42 8.63
CA TYR A 240 5.91 9.19 9.04
C TYR A 240 6.93 8.13 9.37
N THR A 241 6.65 7.34 10.37
CA THR A 241 7.35 6.07 10.59
C THR A 241 6.32 4.99 10.88
N GLY A 242 6.55 3.79 10.40
CA GLY A 242 5.56 2.74 10.63
C GLY A 242 5.88 1.40 10.00
N LEU A 243 4.88 0.54 10.13
CA LEU A 243 4.88 -0.82 9.60
C LEU A 243 3.75 -0.96 8.59
N GLU A 244 4.01 -1.70 7.52
CA GLU A 244 3.03 -2.04 6.49
C GLU A 244 3.17 -3.51 6.11
N LEU A 245 2.04 -4.23 6.09
CA LEU A 245 1.93 -5.54 5.48
C LEU A 245 1.46 -5.37 4.04
N ALA A 246 2.31 -5.75 3.09
CA ALA A 246 2.03 -5.68 1.67
C ALA A 246 1.98 -7.08 1.08
N GLY A 247 0.91 -7.40 0.37
CA GLY A 247 0.76 -8.67 -0.31
C GLY A 247 0.24 -8.49 -1.73
N SER A 248 0.58 -9.43 -2.60
CA SER A 248 0.13 -9.45 -3.99
C SER A 248 0.02 -10.88 -4.49
N SER A 249 -0.93 -11.10 -5.40
CA SER A 249 -1.06 -12.34 -6.16
C SER A 249 -1.07 -12.00 -7.64
N TYR A 250 -0.13 -12.58 -8.37
CA TYR A 250 -0.01 -12.41 -9.81
C TYR A 250 -0.35 -13.71 -10.51
N ARG A 251 -1.16 -13.65 -11.56
CA ARG A 251 -1.32 -14.73 -12.52
C ARG A 251 -0.17 -14.65 -13.50
N LEU A 252 0.57 -15.74 -13.69
CA LEU A 252 1.65 -15.78 -14.67
C LEU A 252 1.23 -16.63 -15.89
N GLU A 253 1.71 -16.22 -17.05
CA GLU A 253 1.58 -17.01 -18.27
C GLU A 253 2.56 -18.16 -18.24
N SER A 254 2.08 -19.36 -18.46
CA SER A 254 2.91 -20.57 -18.48
C SER A 254 3.38 -20.94 -19.89
N GLU A 255 2.64 -20.50 -20.93
CA GLU A 255 2.96 -20.79 -22.32
C GLU A 255 4.30 -20.20 -22.74
N GLY A 256 5.16 -21.03 -23.34
CA GLY A 256 6.50 -20.63 -23.75
C GLY A 256 7.51 -20.48 -22.60
N THR A 257 7.18 -20.98 -21.40
CA THR A 257 8.08 -21.02 -20.25
C THR A 257 8.43 -22.46 -19.87
N ALA A 258 9.36 -22.63 -18.94
CA ALA A 258 9.66 -23.93 -18.32
C ALA A 258 8.46 -24.49 -17.53
N PHE A 259 7.45 -23.66 -17.23
CA PHE A 259 6.26 -24.01 -16.45
C PHE A 259 5.03 -24.32 -17.30
N ASN A 260 5.19 -24.62 -18.57
CA ASN A 260 4.09 -24.89 -19.53
C ASN A 260 3.18 -26.06 -19.14
N ALA A 261 3.64 -26.95 -18.27
CA ALA A 261 2.84 -28.04 -17.72
C ALA A 261 1.73 -27.59 -16.73
N TYR A 262 1.72 -26.32 -16.32
CA TYR A 262 0.79 -25.81 -15.32
C TYR A 262 -0.16 -24.75 -15.88
N ASP A 263 -1.45 -25.05 -15.89
CA ASP A 263 -2.47 -24.14 -16.45
C ASP A 263 -2.80 -22.93 -15.56
N LYS A 264 -2.53 -23.02 -14.25
CA LYS A 264 -2.94 -22.02 -13.26
C LYS A 264 -1.74 -21.50 -12.45
N LEU A 265 -0.75 -20.98 -13.16
CA LEU A 265 0.47 -20.47 -12.54
C LEU A 265 0.22 -19.17 -11.79
N HIS A 266 0.47 -19.16 -10.47
CA HIS A 266 0.32 -18.00 -9.60
C HIS A 266 1.58 -17.73 -8.80
N LEU A 267 1.99 -16.46 -8.75
CA LEU A 267 3.03 -15.97 -7.85
C LEU A 267 2.35 -15.25 -6.68
N PHE A 268 2.41 -15.86 -5.51
CA PHE A 268 1.94 -15.26 -4.26
C PHE A 268 3.11 -14.66 -3.48
N ARG A 269 2.96 -13.43 -3.03
CA ARG A 269 3.93 -12.82 -2.15
C ARG A 269 3.28 -12.06 -1.01
N SER A 270 3.98 -12.01 0.13
CA SER A 270 3.66 -11.15 1.26
C SER A 270 4.94 -10.69 1.94
N GLU A 271 4.95 -9.45 2.37
CA GLU A 271 6.11 -8.82 2.98
C GLU A 271 5.69 -7.84 4.09
N LEU A 272 6.52 -7.74 5.10
CA LEU A 272 6.44 -6.73 6.15
C LEU A 272 7.47 -5.65 5.83
N ARG A 273 7.02 -4.41 5.78
CA ARG A 273 7.84 -3.21 5.53
C ARG A 273 7.88 -2.35 6.78
N ALA A 274 9.08 -1.95 7.20
CA ALA A 274 9.29 -0.93 8.21
C ALA A 274 9.89 0.29 7.52
N THR A 275 9.24 1.44 7.58
CA THR A 275 9.63 2.62 6.78
C THR A 275 9.62 3.90 7.58
N ILE A 276 10.44 4.85 7.12
CA ILE A 276 10.42 6.27 7.45
C ILE A 276 10.17 7.02 6.16
N ASN A 277 9.14 7.86 6.13
CA ASN A 277 8.72 8.63 4.96
C ASN A 277 8.65 10.11 5.31
N PHE A 278 9.29 10.95 4.52
CA PHE A 278 9.24 12.40 4.60
C PHE A 278 8.51 12.95 3.38
N GLU A 279 7.49 13.79 3.63
CA GLU A 279 6.69 14.45 2.58
C GLU A 279 6.76 15.97 2.77
N ARG A 280 6.99 16.69 1.67
CA ARG A 280 7.11 18.15 1.68
C ARG A 280 6.34 18.79 0.53
N GLU A 281 5.68 19.90 0.82
CA GLU A 281 5.07 20.78 -0.16
C GLU A 281 6.15 21.54 -0.94
N ILE A 282 6.15 21.38 -2.26
CA ILE A 282 6.95 22.19 -3.20
C ILE A 282 6.15 23.43 -3.59
N TYR A 283 4.91 23.22 -3.97
CA TYR A 283 3.94 24.23 -4.33
C TYR A 283 2.57 23.82 -3.79
N ASP A 284 1.60 24.71 -3.62
CA ASP A 284 0.33 24.45 -2.93
C ASP A 284 -0.31 23.08 -3.24
N TRP A 285 -0.25 22.66 -4.49
CA TRP A 285 -0.85 21.40 -4.96
C TRP A 285 0.17 20.32 -5.37
N ILE A 286 1.48 20.63 -5.40
CA ILE A 286 2.58 19.70 -5.75
C ILE A 286 3.40 19.40 -4.51
N TRP A 287 3.59 18.12 -4.26
CA TRP A 287 4.35 17.58 -3.14
C TRP A 287 5.34 16.54 -3.61
N PHE A 288 6.45 16.43 -2.92
CA PHE A 288 7.34 15.29 -3.07
C PHE A 288 7.43 14.49 -1.79
N GLY A 289 7.79 13.22 -1.90
CA GLY A 289 8.05 12.33 -0.78
C GLY A 289 9.28 11.48 -1.04
N ILE A 290 10.04 11.24 0.01
CA ILE A 290 11.14 10.28 0.02
C ILE A 290 10.90 9.31 1.17
N GLU A 291 11.08 8.02 0.91
CA GLU A 291 10.88 6.98 1.89
C GLU A 291 12.09 6.04 1.86
N ALA A 292 12.58 5.70 3.03
CA ALA A 292 13.58 4.66 3.21
C ALA A 292 13.07 3.65 4.23
N GLY A 293 13.46 2.40 4.08
CA GLY A 293 12.99 1.37 4.98
C GLY A 293 13.67 0.02 4.76
N TYR A 294 13.07 -0.97 5.37
CA TYR A 294 13.52 -2.35 5.31
C TYR A 294 12.33 -3.27 5.06
N ARG A 295 12.47 -4.14 4.08
CA ARG A 295 11.49 -5.15 3.74
C ARG A 295 11.93 -6.50 4.25
N ASN A 296 11.05 -7.19 4.96
CA ASN A 296 11.17 -8.60 5.29
C ASN A 296 10.12 -9.40 4.52
N ASN A 297 10.57 -10.36 3.73
CA ASN A 297 9.68 -11.22 2.97
C ASN A 297 9.09 -12.29 3.90
N ILE A 298 7.76 -12.45 3.89
CA ILE A 298 7.05 -13.48 4.65
C ILE A 298 6.93 -14.75 3.81
N PHE A 299 6.55 -14.60 2.54
CA PHE A 299 6.56 -15.66 1.54
C PHE A 299 6.61 -15.10 0.12
N PHE A 300 7.13 -15.90 -0.80
CA PHE A 300 7.22 -15.62 -2.22
C PHE A 300 7.17 -16.97 -2.97
N ASN A 301 5.96 -17.44 -3.30
CA ASN A 301 5.76 -18.81 -3.76
C ASN A 301 5.15 -18.84 -5.14
N LEU A 302 5.73 -19.68 -6.02
CA LEU A 302 5.13 -20.05 -7.28
C LEU A 302 4.26 -21.29 -7.07
N THR A 303 2.99 -21.24 -7.49
CA THR A 303 2.02 -22.30 -7.21
C THR A 303 1.19 -22.63 -8.45
N ASN A 304 0.59 -23.84 -8.45
CA ASN A 304 -0.42 -24.24 -9.43
C ASN A 304 -1.83 -24.05 -8.84
N GLY A 305 -2.39 -22.86 -9.02
CA GLY A 305 -3.76 -22.52 -8.62
C GLY A 305 -3.89 -21.96 -7.21
N SER A 306 -3.79 -22.75 -6.18
CA SER A 306 -3.96 -22.33 -4.79
C SER A 306 -2.65 -22.20 -4.02
N ARG A 307 -2.71 -21.71 -2.78
CA ARG A 307 -1.57 -21.71 -1.86
C ARG A 307 -1.56 -22.93 -0.92
N SER A 308 -2.21 -24.03 -1.31
CA SER A 308 -2.04 -25.28 -0.57
C SER A 308 -0.58 -25.73 -0.63
N LYS A 309 -0.09 -26.38 0.42
CA LYS A 309 1.28 -26.92 0.42
C LYS A 309 1.51 -27.89 -0.74
N SER A 310 0.47 -28.61 -1.15
CA SER A 310 0.48 -29.55 -2.29
C SER A 310 0.63 -28.86 -3.64
N ASP A 311 0.29 -27.56 -3.75
CA ASP A 311 0.24 -26.83 -5.00
C ASP A 311 1.48 -25.95 -5.21
N ILE A 312 2.37 -25.88 -4.24
CA ILE A 312 3.63 -25.09 -4.33
C ILE A 312 4.57 -25.79 -5.30
N ILE A 313 4.84 -25.12 -6.42
CA ILE A 313 5.83 -25.57 -7.43
C ILE A 313 7.22 -25.20 -6.95
N ILE A 314 7.42 -23.92 -6.59
CA ILE A 314 8.69 -23.40 -6.08
C ILE A 314 8.41 -22.56 -4.84
N ASP A 315 9.10 -22.91 -3.76
CA ASP A 315 9.12 -22.16 -2.51
C ASP A 315 10.37 -21.27 -2.48
N ASN A 316 10.16 -19.96 -2.45
CA ASN A 316 11.24 -19.00 -2.48
C ASN A 316 11.36 -18.27 -1.14
N HIS A 317 12.57 -18.16 -0.67
CA HIS A 317 12.95 -17.39 0.51
C HIS A 317 13.83 -16.22 0.10
N LEU A 318 13.28 -15.01 0.19
CA LEU A 318 14.00 -13.77 -0.08
C LEU A 318 14.58 -13.22 1.23
N LYS A 319 15.86 -12.87 1.22
CA LYS A 319 16.45 -12.18 2.37
C LYS A 319 15.85 -10.79 2.50
N ALA A 320 15.81 -10.34 3.74
CA ALA A 320 15.41 -8.97 4.06
C ALA A 320 16.32 -7.97 3.32
N ALA A 321 15.74 -6.89 2.81
CA ALA A 321 16.42 -5.93 1.95
C ALA A 321 16.05 -4.49 2.30
N PRO A 322 16.96 -3.53 2.12
CA PRO A 322 16.60 -2.13 2.15
C PRO A 322 15.65 -1.80 1.01
N LEU A 323 14.83 -0.78 1.21
CA LEU A 323 13.97 -0.23 0.18
C LEU A 323 14.05 1.29 0.21
N PHE A 324 14.02 1.90 -0.97
CA PHE A 324 14.04 3.34 -1.16
C PHE A 324 12.91 3.73 -2.11
N ASN A 325 12.17 4.76 -1.75
CA ASN A 325 11.12 5.30 -2.60
C ASN A 325 11.29 6.79 -2.80
N ALA A 326 11.04 7.24 -4.02
CA ALA A 326 10.81 8.64 -4.35
C ALA A 326 9.41 8.79 -4.92
N SER A 327 8.69 9.82 -4.53
CA SER A 327 7.34 10.07 -5.01
C SER A 327 7.10 11.54 -5.30
N LEU A 328 6.36 11.80 -6.35
CA LEU A 328 5.77 13.09 -6.68
C LEU A 328 4.25 12.94 -6.66
N PHE A 329 3.56 13.85 -6.00
CA PHE A 329 2.12 13.74 -5.92
C PHE A 329 1.42 15.09 -5.91
N ALA A 330 0.19 15.09 -6.42
CA ALA A 330 -0.68 16.25 -6.42
C ALA A 330 -1.81 16.06 -5.41
N VAL A 331 -2.17 17.18 -4.76
CA VAL A 331 -3.28 17.27 -3.82
C VAL A 331 -4.21 18.43 -4.23
N PRO A 332 -5.48 18.47 -3.84
CA PRO A 332 -6.36 19.58 -4.15
C PRO A 332 -5.79 20.90 -3.61
N PRO A 333 -5.75 21.99 -4.43
CA PRO A 333 -5.31 23.31 -3.98
C PRO A 333 -6.15 23.84 -2.82
N ARG A 334 -5.53 24.61 -1.90
CA ARG A 334 -6.23 25.22 -0.76
C ARG A 334 -7.39 26.11 -1.20
N GLY A 335 -7.25 26.79 -2.34
CA GLY A 335 -8.30 27.65 -2.91
C GLY A 335 -9.58 26.91 -3.26
N LEU A 336 -9.50 25.66 -3.73
CA LEU A 336 -10.67 24.82 -4.02
C LEU A 336 -11.37 24.35 -2.73
N LEU A 337 -10.64 24.18 -1.66
CA LEU A 337 -11.18 23.73 -0.35
C LEU A 337 -11.92 24.89 0.37
N LYS A 338 -11.48 26.14 0.18
CA LYS A 338 -12.13 27.33 0.76
C LYS A 338 -13.47 27.71 0.10
N LYS A 339 -13.66 27.41 -1.20
CA LYS A 339 -14.89 27.70 -1.95
C LYS A 339 -16.07 26.79 -1.59
N ARG A 340 -15.91 25.85 -0.67
CA ARG A 340 -16.94 24.89 -0.25
C ARG A 340 -17.61 25.26 1.08
N LYS A 341 -17.75 26.55 1.34
CA LYS A 341 -18.59 27.08 2.43
C LYS A 341 -20.03 27.17 2.00
#